data_979c33421200c538ce3811b6704b17fc
#
_entry.id   979c33421200c538ce3811b6704b17fc
#
_cell.length_a   1.000
_cell.length_b   1.000
_cell.length_c   1.000
_cell.angle_alpha   90.00
_cell.angle_beta   90.00
_cell.angle_gamma   90.00
#
_symmetry.space_group_name_H-M   'P 1'
#
loop_
_entity.id
_entity.type
_entity.pdbx_description
1 polymer ?
#
loop_
_entity_poly.entity_id
_entity_poly.type
_entity_poly.pdbx_seq_one_letter_code
_entity_poly.pdbx_strand_id
1 'polypeptide(L)'
;MNTLMILLSVVVLICAALLVFYFAFYRRRYVPIKHTEYYEDKSVCRTYVTINGVMNGQEITYYPNRQVKSEIMWVNGEKIGPFVEYNDNGAIACKGEFQDNDKVAECFVYYPTGETNKEQIKINDVPDGPFIVYFKNGHPYIQGNYKKGVLEGEYIVYSIDGNVKLKKQY
;
A
#
# COMPACT_ATOMS: atom_id res chain seq x y z
N MET A 1 63.71 -10.79 6.28
CA MET A 1 62.26 -10.68 6.36
C MET A 1 61.71 -12.12 6.26
N ASN A 2 61.03 -12.60 7.29
CA ASN A 2 60.69 -14.00 7.45
C ASN A 2 59.69 -14.45 6.40
N THR A 3 59.89 -15.53 5.71
CA THR A 3 58.99 -16.11 4.69
C THR A 3 57.53 -16.17 5.14
N LEU A 4 57.31 -16.37 6.44
CA LEU A 4 55.99 -16.33 7.07
C LEU A 4 55.32 -14.93 7.00
N MET A 5 56.08 -13.84 7.17
CA MET A 5 55.58 -12.47 7.06
C MET A 5 55.17 -12.10 5.63
N ILE A 6 55.93 -12.63 4.63
CA ILE A 6 55.61 -12.42 3.23
C ILE A 6 54.33 -13.18 2.85
N LEU A 7 54.16 -14.42 3.29
CA LEU A 7 52.96 -15.23 3.09
C LEU A 7 51.73 -14.56 3.73
N LEU A 8 51.87 -14.06 4.95
CA LEU A 8 50.75 -13.38 5.66
C LEU A 8 50.34 -12.10 4.92
N SER A 9 51.29 -11.32 4.42
CA SER A 9 50.98 -10.08 3.66
C SER A 9 50.28 -10.38 2.34
N VAL A 10 50.67 -11.45 1.65
CA VAL A 10 50.01 -11.88 0.39
C VAL A 10 48.56 -12.31 0.64
N VAL A 11 48.34 -13.10 1.71
CA VAL A 11 46.94 -13.50 2.10
C VAL A 11 46.07 -12.31 2.42
N VAL A 12 46.58 -11.33 3.18
CA VAL A 12 45.84 -10.11 3.50
C VAL A 12 45.48 -9.32 2.25
N LEU A 13 46.38 -9.18 1.29
CA LEU A 13 46.14 -8.51 0.03
C LEU A 13 45.09 -9.23 -0.83
N ILE A 14 45.12 -10.55 -0.88
CA ILE A 14 44.13 -11.35 -1.60
C ILE A 14 42.76 -11.18 -0.95
N CYS A 15 42.66 -11.28 0.38
CA CYS A 15 41.38 -11.04 1.09
C CYS A 15 40.84 -9.64 0.87
N ALA A 16 41.68 -8.62 0.91
CA ALA A 16 41.27 -7.21 0.60
C ALA A 16 40.77 -7.08 -0.83
N ALA A 17 41.47 -7.67 -1.82
CA ALA A 17 41.06 -7.67 -3.22
C ALA A 17 39.70 -8.40 -3.42
N LEU A 18 39.51 -9.55 -2.76
CA LEU A 18 38.24 -10.28 -2.80
C LEU A 18 37.10 -9.49 -2.14
N LEU A 19 37.36 -8.79 -1.03
CA LEU A 19 36.38 -7.89 -0.41
C LEU A 19 36.00 -6.74 -1.32
N VAL A 20 36.97 -6.08 -1.93
CA VAL A 20 36.71 -4.98 -2.90
C VAL A 20 35.92 -5.49 -4.10
N PHE A 21 36.28 -6.65 -4.64
CA PHE A 21 35.56 -7.28 -5.75
C PHE A 21 34.13 -7.67 -5.33
N TYR A 22 33.96 -8.24 -4.15
CA TYR A 22 32.64 -8.59 -3.58
C TYR A 22 31.79 -7.33 -3.41
N PHE A 23 32.31 -6.26 -2.79
CA PHE A 23 31.59 -5.00 -2.64
C PHE A 23 31.26 -4.34 -3.96
N ALA A 24 32.19 -4.33 -4.93
CA ALA A 24 31.95 -3.78 -6.26
C ALA A 24 30.89 -4.58 -7.03
N PHE A 25 30.95 -5.92 -6.94
CA PHE A 25 29.98 -6.81 -7.55
C PHE A 25 28.60 -6.68 -6.89
N TYR A 26 28.55 -6.63 -5.54
CA TYR A 26 27.33 -6.47 -4.79
C TYR A 26 26.68 -5.11 -5.06
N ARG A 27 27.46 -4.01 -5.05
CA ARG A 27 26.96 -2.66 -5.41
C ARG A 27 26.40 -2.60 -6.83
N ARG A 28 27.06 -3.25 -7.81
CA ARG A 28 26.56 -3.29 -9.18
C ARG A 28 25.26 -4.07 -9.34
N ARG A 29 25.05 -5.08 -8.51
CA ARG A 29 23.90 -5.98 -8.60
C ARG A 29 22.63 -5.42 -7.93
N TYR A 30 22.76 -4.42 -7.05
CA TYR A 30 21.67 -3.88 -6.26
C TYR A 30 21.52 -2.36 -6.38
N VAL A 31 21.81 -1.82 -7.54
CA VAL A 31 21.59 -0.38 -7.79
C VAL A 31 20.10 -0.14 -8.03
N PRO A 32 19.43 0.64 -7.17
CA PRO A 32 18.05 1.03 -7.40
C PRO A 32 17.98 2.02 -8.57
N ILE A 33 17.08 1.77 -9.51
CA ILE A 33 16.79 2.65 -10.64
C ILE A 33 15.40 3.22 -10.44
N LYS A 34 15.31 4.55 -10.37
CA LYS A 34 14.03 5.26 -10.32
C LYS A 34 13.50 5.45 -11.74
N HIS A 35 12.24 5.10 -11.93
CA HIS A 35 11.49 5.28 -13.17
C HIS A 35 10.42 6.35 -12.97
N THR A 36 10.11 7.08 -14.05
CA THR A 36 9.01 8.05 -14.09
C THR A 36 8.26 7.86 -15.40
N GLU A 37 6.97 7.64 -15.30
CA GLU A 37 6.04 7.54 -16.41
C GLU A 37 5.17 8.80 -16.46
N TYR A 38 4.68 9.15 -17.64
CA TYR A 38 3.97 10.40 -17.88
C TYR A 38 2.64 10.15 -18.58
N TYR A 39 1.66 10.99 -18.33
CA TYR A 39 0.48 11.13 -19.14
C TYR A 39 0.80 11.78 -20.51
N GLU A 40 -0.16 11.81 -21.43
CA GLU A 40 -0.01 12.45 -22.74
C GLU A 40 0.33 13.95 -22.65
N ASP A 41 -0.20 14.63 -21.61
CA ASP A 41 0.08 16.04 -21.31
C ASP A 41 1.46 16.29 -20.66
N LYS A 42 2.29 15.24 -20.54
CA LYS A 42 3.61 15.23 -19.89
C LYS A 42 3.60 15.44 -18.37
N SER A 43 2.43 15.45 -17.72
CA SER A 43 2.38 15.37 -16.27
C SER A 43 2.77 13.96 -15.81
N VAL A 44 3.36 13.84 -14.61
CA VAL A 44 3.77 12.54 -14.06
C VAL A 44 2.53 11.72 -13.72
N CYS A 45 2.45 10.48 -14.24
CA CYS A 45 1.40 9.53 -13.88
C CYS A 45 1.85 8.49 -12.85
N ARG A 46 3.16 8.16 -12.84
CA ARG A 46 3.71 7.13 -11.96
C ARG A 46 5.19 7.32 -11.72
N THR A 47 5.65 7.10 -10.49
CA THR A 47 7.06 6.90 -10.17
C THR A 47 7.24 5.60 -9.43
N TYR A 48 8.31 4.86 -9.70
CA TYR A 48 8.63 3.59 -9.03
C TYR A 48 10.12 3.29 -9.08
N VAL A 49 10.53 2.32 -8.27
CA VAL A 49 11.93 1.90 -8.18
C VAL A 49 12.06 0.43 -8.55
N THR A 50 13.10 0.11 -9.33
CA THR A 50 13.48 -1.28 -9.62
C THR A 50 14.92 -1.56 -9.19
N ILE A 51 15.18 -2.83 -8.83
CA ILE A 51 16.52 -3.40 -8.67
C ILE A 51 16.59 -4.59 -9.61
N ASN A 52 17.56 -4.59 -10.53
CA ASN A 52 17.69 -5.63 -11.58
C ASN A 52 16.42 -5.84 -12.43
N GLY A 53 15.65 -4.77 -12.67
CA GLY A 53 14.41 -4.82 -13.44
C GLY A 53 13.18 -5.31 -12.64
N VAL A 54 13.34 -5.67 -11.37
CA VAL A 54 12.25 -6.10 -10.47
C VAL A 54 11.82 -4.93 -9.59
N MET A 55 10.52 -4.72 -9.41
CA MET A 55 9.96 -3.70 -8.52
C MET A 55 10.51 -3.87 -7.11
N ASN A 56 11.14 -2.82 -6.56
CA ASN A 56 11.76 -2.85 -5.24
C ASN A 56 11.91 -1.44 -4.69
N GLY A 57 11.03 -1.03 -3.80
CA GLY A 57 10.93 0.31 -3.24
C GLY A 57 9.53 0.89 -3.40
N GLN A 58 9.43 2.20 -3.17
CA GLN A 58 8.15 2.90 -3.23
C GLN A 58 7.67 3.09 -4.66
N GLU A 59 6.40 2.82 -4.89
CA GLU A 59 5.63 3.21 -6.05
C GLU A 59 4.64 4.31 -5.65
N ILE A 60 4.59 5.40 -6.41
CA ILE A 60 3.59 6.45 -6.27
C ILE A 60 2.90 6.65 -7.62
N THR A 61 1.58 6.59 -7.64
CA THR A 61 0.78 6.96 -8.80
C THR A 61 0.10 8.30 -8.57
N TYR A 62 -0.23 9.00 -9.64
CA TYR A 62 -0.81 10.33 -9.60
C TYR A 62 -2.04 10.40 -10.48
N TYR A 63 -2.96 11.30 -10.14
CA TYR A 63 -4.05 11.73 -11.01
C TYR A 63 -3.58 12.76 -12.04
N PRO A 64 -4.33 13.01 -13.14
CA PRO A 64 -4.02 14.08 -14.10
C PRO A 64 -3.91 15.48 -13.48
N ASN A 65 -4.61 15.73 -12.38
CA ASN A 65 -4.52 16.97 -11.61
C ASN A 65 -3.25 17.06 -10.73
N ARG A 66 -2.32 16.08 -10.86
CA ARG A 66 -1.03 15.94 -10.13
C ARG A 66 -1.16 15.59 -8.65
N GLN A 67 -2.36 15.33 -8.14
CA GLN A 67 -2.51 14.81 -6.79
C GLN A 67 -2.11 13.34 -6.74
N VAL A 68 -1.60 12.91 -5.59
CA VAL A 68 -1.26 11.50 -5.35
C VAL A 68 -2.54 10.67 -5.42
N LYS A 69 -2.48 9.57 -6.17
CA LYS A 69 -3.56 8.58 -6.28
C LYS A 69 -3.31 7.37 -5.39
N SER A 70 -2.07 6.88 -5.33
CA SER A 70 -1.72 5.77 -4.45
C SER A 70 -0.23 5.78 -4.08
N GLU A 71 0.06 5.22 -2.91
CA GLU A 71 1.40 4.93 -2.42
C GLU A 71 1.47 3.47 -2.00
N ILE A 72 2.43 2.72 -2.55
CA ILE A 72 2.59 1.27 -2.34
C ILE A 72 4.08 0.97 -2.18
N MET A 73 4.42 0.04 -1.28
CA MET A 73 5.76 -0.49 -1.14
C MET A 73 5.90 -1.85 -1.83
N TRP A 74 7.02 -2.02 -2.53
CA TRP A 74 7.39 -3.25 -3.22
C TRP A 74 8.69 -3.82 -2.68
N VAL A 75 8.77 -5.13 -2.52
CA VAL A 75 10.01 -5.85 -2.23
C VAL A 75 10.07 -7.08 -3.12
N ASN A 76 11.14 -7.19 -3.93
CA ASN A 76 11.37 -8.30 -4.85
C ASN A 76 10.19 -8.63 -5.77
N GLY A 77 9.43 -7.60 -6.21
CA GLY A 77 8.29 -7.76 -7.11
C GLY A 77 6.96 -8.05 -6.43
N GLU A 78 6.93 -8.12 -5.10
CA GLU A 78 5.71 -8.31 -4.32
C GLU A 78 5.34 -7.03 -3.58
N LYS A 79 4.05 -6.73 -3.49
CA LYS A 79 3.51 -5.63 -2.69
C LYS A 79 3.52 -6.03 -1.22
N ILE A 80 4.05 -5.18 -0.36
CA ILE A 80 4.16 -5.46 1.07
C ILE A 80 3.85 -4.23 1.92
N GLY A 81 3.43 -4.47 3.17
CA GLY A 81 3.26 -3.44 4.18
C GLY A 81 2.17 -2.43 3.85
N PRO A 82 2.22 -1.24 4.46
CA PRO A 82 1.15 -0.26 4.35
C PRO A 82 1.01 0.32 2.95
N PHE A 83 -0.23 0.60 2.57
CA PHE A 83 -0.58 1.36 1.38
C PHE A 83 -1.66 2.40 1.70
N VAL A 84 -1.74 3.44 0.86
CA VAL A 84 -2.81 4.44 0.88
C VAL A 84 -3.26 4.70 -0.55
N GLU A 85 -4.57 4.78 -0.74
CA GLU A 85 -5.21 5.23 -1.97
C GLU A 85 -6.04 6.48 -1.68
N TYR A 86 -5.98 7.46 -2.56
CA TYR A 86 -6.67 8.74 -2.40
C TYR A 86 -7.70 8.94 -3.50
N ASN A 87 -8.71 9.74 -3.22
CA ASN A 87 -9.58 10.33 -4.24
C ASN A 87 -8.86 11.48 -4.96
N ASP A 88 -9.40 11.92 -6.08
CA ASP A 88 -8.85 13.03 -6.88
C ASP A 88 -8.90 14.40 -6.20
N ASN A 89 -9.62 14.53 -5.08
CA ASN A 89 -9.65 15.69 -4.19
C ASN A 89 -8.67 15.58 -3.01
N GLY A 90 -7.86 14.49 -2.94
CA GLY A 90 -6.88 14.24 -1.88
C GLY A 90 -7.43 13.57 -0.63
N ALA A 91 -8.74 13.31 -0.52
CA ALA A 91 -9.28 12.54 0.59
C ALA A 91 -8.87 11.06 0.48
N ILE A 92 -8.61 10.40 1.63
CA ILE A 92 -8.28 8.98 1.65
C ILE A 92 -9.47 8.15 1.15
N ALA A 93 -9.27 7.40 0.07
CA ALA A 93 -10.25 6.45 -0.43
C ALA A 93 -10.14 5.09 0.27
N CYS A 94 -8.94 4.56 0.37
CA CYS A 94 -8.62 3.34 1.09
C CYS A 94 -7.24 3.45 1.74
N LYS A 95 -7.06 2.79 2.86
CA LYS A 95 -5.76 2.57 3.51
C LYS A 95 -5.73 1.14 4.06
N GLY A 96 -4.56 0.56 4.19
CA GLY A 96 -4.44 -0.80 4.70
C GLY A 96 -3.04 -1.35 4.55
N GLU A 97 -2.95 -2.66 4.51
CA GLU A 97 -1.69 -3.39 4.39
C GLU A 97 -1.83 -4.54 3.39
N PHE A 98 -0.72 -4.85 2.74
CA PHE A 98 -0.54 -6.10 2.02
C PHE A 98 0.04 -7.13 2.99
N GLN A 99 -0.69 -8.20 3.27
CA GLN A 99 -0.33 -9.30 4.16
C GLN A 99 -0.51 -10.63 3.43
N ASP A 100 0.53 -11.46 3.37
CA ASP A 100 0.50 -12.79 2.75
C ASP A 100 -0.16 -12.82 1.36
N ASN A 101 0.15 -11.82 0.52
CA ASN A 101 -0.42 -11.53 -0.80
C ASN A 101 -1.88 -11.02 -0.79
N ASP A 102 -2.51 -10.85 0.36
CA ASP A 102 -3.84 -10.25 0.47
C ASP A 102 -3.75 -8.74 0.72
N LYS A 103 -4.59 -7.98 0.01
CA LYS A 103 -4.83 -6.55 0.23
C LYS A 103 -5.93 -6.39 1.28
N VAL A 104 -5.57 -6.16 2.54
CA VAL A 104 -6.53 -5.85 3.61
C VAL A 104 -6.69 -4.33 3.72
N ALA A 105 -7.88 -3.81 3.46
CA ALA A 105 -8.12 -2.38 3.35
C ALA A 105 -9.34 -1.92 4.14
N GLU A 106 -9.20 -0.79 4.83
CA GLU A 106 -10.30 0.05 5.30
C GLU A 106 -10.59 1.10 4.21
N CYS A 107 -11.81 1.10 3.67
CA CYS A 107 -12.19 1.97 2.56
C CYS A 107 -13.29 2.93 2.99
N PHE A 108 -13.22 4.16 2.48
CA PHE A 108 -14.11 5.27 2.81
C PHE A 108 -14.84 5.76 1.57
N VAL A 109 -16.11 6.10 1.74
CA VAL A 109 -16.91 6.86 0.77
C VAL A 109 -17.33 8.14 1.46
N TYR A 110 -17.33 9.24 0.72
CA TYR A 110 -17.67 10.56 1.25
C TYR A 110 -18.92 11.11 0.58
N TYR A 111 -19.66 11.94 1.30
CA TYR A 111 -20.66 12.82 0.72
C TYR A 111 -19.96 13.90 -0.14
N PRO A 112 -20.65 14.50 -1.11
CA PRO A 112 -20.08 15.62 -1.90
C PRO A 112 -19.61 16.81 -1.05
N THR A 113 -20.10 16.91 0.16
CA THR A 113 -19.76 17.95 1.15
C THR A 113 -18.53 17.60 2.00
N GLY A 114 -17.97 16.36 1.85
CA GLY A 114 -16.71 15.93 2.46
C GLY A 114 -16.84 15.06 3.72
N GLU A 115 -18.03 14.97 4.32
CA GLU A 115 -18.25 14.11 5.49
C GLU A 115 -18.22 12.64 5.08
N THR A 116 -17.77 11.77 5.98
CA THR A 116 -17.79 10.31 5.75
C THR A 116 -19.21 9.80 5.57
N ASN A 117 -19.48 9.17 4.42
CA ASN A 117 -20.74 8.49 4.14
C ASN A 117 -20.70 7.01 4.53
N LYS A 118 -19.58 6.33 4.25
CA LYS A 118 -19.43 4.89 4.51
C LYS A 118 -17.99 4.54 4.84
N GLU A 119 -17.83 3.66 5.82
CA GLU A 119 -16.60 2.94 6.14
C GLU A 119 -16.83 1.45 5.90
N GLN A 120 -15.83 0.75 5.39
CA GLN A 120 -15.96 -0.66 5.04
C GLN A 120 -14.60 -1.35 4.98
N ILE A 121 -14.52 -2.56 5.54
CA ILE A 121 -13.36 -3.43 5.35
C ILE A 121 -13.51 -4.23 4.06
N LYS A 122 -12.41 -4.33 3.31
CA LYS A 122 -12.28 -5.14 2.10
C LYS A 122 -11.03 -6.01 2.16
N ILE A 123 -11.14 -7.21 1.61
CA ILE A 123 -10.00 -8.10 1.32
C ILE A 123 -9.98 -8.33 -0.19
N ASN A 124 -8.87 -7.99 -0.86
CA ASN A 124 -8.72 -8.05 -2.32
C ASN A 124 -9.85 -7.35 -3.07
N ASP A 125 -10.22 -6.14 -2.57
CA ASP A 125 -11.30 -5.30 -3.09
C ASP A 125 -12.73 -5.86 -2.94
N VAL A 126 -12.89 -7.03 -2.33
CA VAL A 126 -14.17 -7.63 -1.98
C VAL A 126 -14.55 -7.25 -0.54
N PRO A 127 -15.80 -6.79 -0.26
CA PRO A 127 -16.27 -6.57 1.10
C PRO A 127 -16.12 -7.82 1.97
N ASP A 128 -15.33 -7.75 3.05
CA ASP A 128 -15.15 -8.86 4.01
C ASP A 128 -14.81 -8.25 5.37
N GLY A 129 -15.80 -8.08 6.22
CA GLY A 129 -15.71 -7.45 7.53
C GLY A 129 -16.83 -6.45 7.78
N PRO A 130 -16.75 -5.70 8.89
CA PRO A 130 -17.75 -4.73 9.28
C PRO A 130 -17.82 -3.55 8.29
N PHE A 131 -19.02 -2.96 8.20
CA PHE A 131 -19.22 -1.70 7.54
C PHE A 131 -20.20 -0.81 8.32
N ILE A 132 -20.06 0.50 8.17
CA ILE A 132 -20.97 1.50 8.70
C ILE A 132 -21.30 2.49 7.58
N VAL A 133 -22.57 2.80 7.41
CA VAL A 133 -23.06 3.94 6.61
C VAL A 133 -23.52 5.00 7.58
N TYR A 134 -23.19 6.24 7.30
CA TYR A 134 -23.50 7.39 8.15
C TYR A 134 -24.55 8.30 7.54
N PHE A 135 -25.32 8.96 8.38
CA PHE A 135 -26.01 10.20 8.00
C PHE A 135 -24.99 11.35 7.84
N LYS A 136 -25.36 12.42 7.17
CA LYS A 136 -24.50 13.62 7.00
C LYS A 136 -24.06 14.26 8.31
N ASN A 137 -24.84 14.10 9.38
CA ASN A 137 -24.48 14.59 10.72
C ASN A 137 -23.46 13.69 11.47
N GLY A 138 -22.95 12.62 10.81
CA GLY A 138 -21.98 11.69 11.37
C GLY A 138 -22.57 10.59 12.23
N HIS A 139 -23.89 10.56 12.47
CA HIS A 139 -24.52 9.47 13.21
C HIS A 139 -24.64 8.22 12.32
N PRO A 140 -24.46 7.01 12.87
CA PRO A 140 -24.71 5.77 12.14
C PRO A 140 -26.12 5.71 11.56
N TYR A 141 -26.23 5.31 10.29
CA TYR A 141 -27.50 5.01 9.62
C TYR A 141 -27.69 3.50 9.48
N ILE A 142 -26.66 2.80 8.99
CA ILE A 142 -26.68 1.34 8.82
C ILE A 142 -25.38 0.78 9.38
N GLN A 143 -25.47 -0.33 10.09
CA GLN A 143 -24.33 -1.16 10.48
C GLN A 143 -24.56 -2.59 10.05
N GLY A 144 -23.51 -3.29 9.67
CA GLY A 144 -23.57 -4.69 9.30
C GLY A 144 -22.18 -5.28 9.09
N ASN A 145 -22.18 -6.53 8.66
CA ASN A 145 -20.97 -7.26 8.35
C ASN A 145 -21.10 -7.96 7.01
N TYR A 146 -20.01 -8.00 6.25
CA TYR A 146 -19.87 -8.81 5.06
C TYR A 146 -18.92 -9.97 5.30
N LYS A 147 -19.20 -11.09 4.67
CA LYS A 147 -18.29 -12.21 4.51
C LYS A 147 -18.20 -12.56 3.04
N LYS A 148 -17.00 -12.38 2.44
CA LYS A 148 -16.75 -12.62 1.01
C LYS A 148 -17.82 -11.99 0.09
N GLY A 149 -18.20 -10.75 0.38
CA GLY A 149 -19.15 -9.96 -0.42
C GLY A 149 -20.62 -10.19 -0.10
N VAL A 150 -20.95 -11.11 0.80
CA VAL A 150 -22.34 -11.42 1.20
C VAL A 150 -22.59 -10.88 2.62
N LEU A 151 -23.78 -10.34 2.87
CA LEU A 151 -24.18 -9.94 4.23
C LEU A 151 -24.22 -11.16 5.14
N GLU A 152 -23.61 -11.04 6.31
CA GLU A 152 -23.55 -12.08 7.33
C GLU A 152 -23.74 -11.46 8.73
N GLY A 153 -24.47 -12.15 9.58
CA GLY A 153 -24.65 -11.72 10.95
C GLY A 153 -25.69 -10.60 11.10
N GLU A 154 -25.47 -9.74 12.08
CA GLU A 154 -26.43 -8.71 12.45
C GLU A 154 -26.38 -7.52 11.46
N TYR A 155 -27.56 -7.05 11.05
CA TYR A 155 -27.76 -5.86 10.22
C TYR A 155 -28.73 -4.92 10.93
N ILE A 156 -28.31 -3.70 11.20
CA ILE A 156 -29.07 -2.73 11.97
C ILE A 156 -29.27 -1.46 11.17
N VAL A 157 -30.47 -0.92 11.18
CA VAL A 157 -30.81 0.39 10.64
C VAL A 157 -31.25 1.30 11.78
N TYR A 158 -30.68 2.49 11.84
CA TYR A 158 -30.97 3.49 12.84
C TYR A 158 -31.80 4.65 12.26
N SER A 159 -32.54 5.34 13.10
CA SER A 159 -33.05 6.68 12.81
C SER A 159 -31.96 7.72 13.01
N ILE A 160 -32.21 8.94 12.54
CA ILE A 160 -31.28 10.08 12.72
C ILE A 160 -31.05 10.41 14.21
N ASP A 161 -32.00 10.05 15.07
CA ASP A 161 -31.97 10.25 16.51
C ASP A 161 -31.25 9.08 17.26
N GLY A 162 -30.69 8.12 16.49
CA GLY A 162 -29.95 6.98 17.01
C GLY A 162 -30.82 5.78 17.49
N ASN A 163 -32.14 5.85 17.34
CA ASN A 163 -33.02 4.73 17.71
C ASN A 163 -32.98 3.64 16.62
N VAL A 164 -33.03 2.37 17.05
CA VAL A 164 -33.07 1.22 16.12
C VAL A 164 -34.45 1.18 15.43
N LYS A 165 -34.44 1.26 14.10
CA LYS A 165 -35.63 1.11 13.24
C LYS A 165 -35.83 -0.31 12.73
N LEU A 166 -34.73 -1.01 12.47
CA LEU A 166 -34.75 -2.36 11.94
C LEU A 166 -33.54 -3.13 12.45
N LYS A 167 -33.74 -4.37 12.81
CA LYS A 167 -32.70 -5.33 13.15
C LYS A 167 -33.01 -6.64 12.44
N LYS A 168 -32.05 -7.15 11.67
CA LYS A 168 -32.15 -8.43 10.96
C LYS A 168 -30.91 -9.26 11.21
N GLN A 169 -31.06 -10.57 11.08
CA GLN A 169 -29.99 -11.55 11.06
C GLN A 169 -29.92 -12.16 9.65
N TYR A 170 -28.70 -12.16 9.06
CA TYR A 170 -28.39 -12.75 7.76
C TYR A 170 -27.51 -13.98 7.91
#